data_5e6112302c16b782f1432ad281134918
#
_entry.id   5e6112302c16b782f1432ad281134918
#
_cell.length_a   1.000
_cell.length_b   1.000
_cell.length_c   1.000
_cell.angle_alpha   90.00
_cell.angle_beta   90.00
_cell.angle_gamma   90.00
#
_symmetry.space_group_name_H-M   'P 1'
#
loop_
_entity.id
_entity.type
_entity.pdbx_description
1 polymer ?
#
loop_
_entity_poly.entity_id
_entity_poly.type
_entity_poly.pdbx_seq_one_letter_code
_entity_poly.pdbx_strand_id
1 'polypeptide(L)'
;MRLSFVVVLTTFQLLAPLTFAADESSQIPDRYMTLGLEAVTGIYDFQYKNFRDGDRQSIIIRSKDQGNFLLVLDRPIHPRSKDIGRLARYIIPGKSRLHISDGENLVPRDVIAVYRLRDRAHEKAMIKFLRAND
;
A
#
# COMPACT_ATOMS: atom_id res chain seq x y z
N MET A 1 50.05 34.90 -44.07
CA MET A 1 48.72 34.85 -43.42
C MET A 1 48.33 33.43 -43.11
N ARG A 2 48.41 33.05 -41.85
CA ARG A 2 47.97 31.71 -41.45
C ARG A 2 46.67 31.89 -40.65
N LEU A 3 45.58 31.42 -41.22
CA LEU A 3 44.28 31.33 -40.52
C LEU A 3 44.28 30.10 -39.64
N SER A 4 44.34 30.32 -38.34
CA SER A 4 44.13 29.24 -37.35
C SER A 4 42.63 29.06 -37.16
N PHE A 5 42.09 27.95 -37.63
CA PHE A 5 40.76 27.51 -37.29
C PHE A 5 40.78 26.91 -35.88
N VAL A 6 40.15 27.57 -34.94
CA VAL A 6 39.86 27.03 -33.62
C VAL A 6 38.56 26.23 -33.76
N VAL A 7 38.66 24.92 -33.75
CA VAL A 7 37.51 24.06 -33.65
C VAL A 7 37.11 24.00 -32.16
N VAL A 8 36.05 24.70 -31.82
CA VAL A 8 35.42 24.56 -30.51
C VAL A 8 34.56 23.29 -30.54
N LEU A 9 35.08 22.21 -29.94
CA LEU A 9 34.31 20.99 -29.68
C LEU A 9 33.39 21.26 -28.49
N THR A 10 32.13 21.60 -28.75
CA THR A 10 31.07 21.60 -27.74
C THR A 10 30.68 20.16 -27.46
N THR A 11 31.21 19.58 -26.38
CA THR A 11 30.73 18.31 -25.85
C THR A 11 29.35 18.54 -25.23
N PHE A 12 28.31 18.15 -25.95
CA PHE A 12 26.98 18.01 -25.42
C PHE A 12 27.00 16.80 -24.47
N GLN A 13 27.09 17.02 -23.17
CA GLN A 13 26.77 15.98 -22.19
C GLN A 13 25.24 15.81 -22.20
N LEU A 14 24.80 14.75 -22.84
CA LEU A 14 23.44 14.25 -22.65
C LEU A 14 23.34 13.73 -21.21
N LEU A 15 22.81 14.54 -20.32
CA LEU A 15 22.29 14.10 -19.04
C LEU A 15 21.04 13.26 -19.34
N ALA A 16 21.21 11.92 -19.42
CA ALA A 16 20.08 11.03 -19.43
C ALA A 16 19.28 11.28 -18.14
N PRO A 17 17.96 11.55 -18.20
CA PRO A 17 17.16 11.64 -17.01
C PRO A 17 17.24 10.29 -16.30
N LEU A 18 17.71 10.29 -15.05
CA LEU A 18 17.56 9.17 -14.15
C LEU A 18 16.06 8.98 -13.91
N THR A 19 15.42 8.20 -14.75
CA THR A 19 14.11 7.66 -14.47
C THR A 19 14.29 6.67 -13.33
N PHE A 20 14.00 7.13 -12.09
CA PHE A 20 13.70 6.20 -11.02
C PHE A 20 12.46 5.44 -11.48
N ALA A 21 12.63 4.19 -11.89
CA ALA A 21 11.51 3.28 -12.02
C ALA A 21 10.83 3.25 -10.65
N ALA A 22 9.66 3.89 -10.54
CA ALA A 22 8.81 3.72 -9.39
C ALA A 22 8.59 2.21 -9.26
N ASP A 23 8.96 1.67 -8.10
CA ASP A 23 8.80 0.25 -7.82
C ASP A 23 7.32 -0.06 -8.02
N GLU A 24 6.96 -0.84 -9.04
CA GLU A 24 5.55 -1.16 -9.37
C GLU A 24 4.82 -1.77 -8.16
N SER A 25 5.57 -2.35 -7.23
CA SER A 25 5.07 -2.93 -5.98
C SER A 25 4.49 -1.92 -4.99
N SER A 26 4.79 -0.63 -5.12
CA SER A 26 4.33 0.41 -4.20
C SER A 26 3.14 1.22 -4.71
N GLN A 27 2.66 0.95 -5.91
CA GLN A 27 1.52 1.65 -6.47
C GLN A 27 0.19 1.09 -5.95
N ILE A 28 -0.67 2.00 -5.46
CA ILE A 28 -2.02 1.63 -5.01
C ILE A 28 -2.86 1.21 -6.22
N PRO A 29 -3.42 0.00 -6.24
CA PRO A 29 -4.29 -0.44 -7.32
C PRO A 29 -5.53 0.45 -7.49
N ASP A 30 -5.90 0.70 -8.74
CA ASP A 30 -7.00 1.60 -9.11
C ASP A 30 -8.34 1.24 -8.45
N ARG A 31 -8.60 -0.05 -8.24
CA ARG A 31 -9.83 -0.51 -7.57
C ARG A 31 -10.06 0.09 -6.19
N TYR A 32 -9.01 0.44 -5.47
CA TYR A 32 -9.13 1.12 -4.17
C TYR A 32 -9.39 2.62 -4.34
N MET A 33 -8.86 3.22 -5.38
CA MET A 33 -9.01 4.64 -5.64
C MET A 33 -10.42 5.01 -6.12
N THR A 34 -11.12 4.09 -6.77
CA THR A 34 -12.50 4.31 -7.27
C THR A 34 -13.59 4.19 -6.20
N LEU A 35 -13.26 3.67 -5.02
CA LEU A 35 -14.23 3.46 -3.94
C LEU A 35 -14.63 4.70 -3.17
N GLY A 36 -13.96 5.83 -3.40
CA GLY A 36 -14.22 7.08 -2.65
C GLY A 36 -13.98 6.96 -1.15
N LEU A 37 -13.04 6.10 -0.75
CA LEU A 37 -12.69 5.87 0.65
C LEU A 37 -11.89 7.05 1.21
N GLU A 38 -12.08 7.33 2.50
CA GLU A 38 -11.31 8.34 3.22
C GLU A 38 -9.90 7.82 3.51
N ALA A 39 -8.89 8.35 2.80
CA ALA A 39 -7.50 8.05 3.08
C ALA A 39 -7.06 8.71 4.40
N VAL A 40 -6.34 7.97 5.23
CA VAL A 40 -5.77 8.46 6.47
C VAL A 40 -4.25 8.36 6.45
N THR A 41 -3.57 9.28 7.12
CA THR A 41 -2.11 9.32 7.19
C THR A 41 -1.51 8.27 8.11
N GLY A 42 -2.34 7.65 8.94
CA GLY A 42 -1.96 6.59 9.84
C GLY A 42 -3.02 6.30 10.88
N ILE A 43 -2.83 5.21 11.58
CA ILE A 43 -3.60 4.83 12.76
C ILE A 43 -2.63 4.84 13.94
N TYR A 44 -2.93 5.62 14.96
CA TYR A 44 -2.06 5.81 16.11
C TYR A 44 -2.73 5.38 17.40
N ASP A 45 -1.97 4.73 18.27
CA ASP A 45 -2.43 4.30 19.61
C ASP A 45 -3.77 3.56 19.64
N PHE A 46 -4.04 2.77 18.61
CA PHE A 46 -5.29 2.04 18.51
C PHE A 46 -5.28 0.75 19.35
N GLN A 47 -6.47 0.37 19.81
CA GLN A 47 -6.68 -0.91 20.49
C GLN A 47 -7.16 -1.96 19.49
N TYR A 48 -6.29 -2.86 19.10
CA TYR A 48 -6.63 -3.94 18.19
C TYR A 48 -7.72 -4.85 18.75
N LYS A 49 -8.71 -5.17 17.93
CA LYS A 49 -9.77 -6.12 18.26
C LYS A 49 -9.64 -7.42 17.47
N ASN A 50 -9.72 -7.31 16.18
CA ASN A 50 -9.56 -8.42 15.23
C ASN A 50 -9.29 -7.89 13.82
N PHE A 51 -9.07 -8.81 12.89
CA PHE A 51 -8.97 -8.49 11.47
C PHE A 51 -9.90 -9.36 10.63
N ARG A 52 -10.10 -8.95 9.39
CA ARG A 52 -10.81 -9.68 8.36
C ARG A 52 -10.12 -9.48 7.02
N ASP A 53 -10.15 -10.49 6.16
CA ASP A 53 -9.68 -10.33 4.78
C ASP A 53 -10.60 -9.40 4.00
N GLY A 54 -10.01 -8.47 3.25
CA GLY A 54 -10.70 -7.66 2.26
C GLY A 54 -10.78 -8.42 0.93
N ASP A 55 -9.79 -8.21 0.10
CA ASP A 55 -9.51 -8.98 -1.10
C ASP A 55 -8.11 -9.61 -1.00
N ARG A 56 -7.51 -10.03 -2.13
CA ARG A 56 -6.17 -10.63 -2.13
C ARG A 56 -5.05 -9.70 -1.70
N GLN A 57 -5.28 -8.39 -1.73
CA GLN A 57 -4.25 -7.39 -1.45
C GLN A 57 -4.62 -6.44 -0.31
N SER A 58 -5.68 -6.73 0.43
CA SER A 58 -6.12 -5.88 1.53
C SER A 58 -6.67 -6.68 2.71
N ILE A 59 -6.53 -6.07 3.86
CA ILE A 59 -7.13 -6.57 5.10
C ILE A 59 -7.88 -5.44 5.81
N ILE A 60 -8.86 -5.81 6.60
CA ILE A 60 -9.61 -4.89 7.44
C ILE A 60 -9.18 -5.11 8.88
N ILE A 61 -8.62 -4.08 9.48
CA ILE A 61 -8.31 -4.03 10.90
C ILE A 61 -9.49 -3.39 11.63
N ARG A 62 -9.95 -4.06 12.67
CA ARG A 62 -10.98 -3.54 13.58
C ARG A 62 -10.33 -3.11 14.87
N SER A 63 -10.59 -1.90 15.29
CA SER A 63 -10.17 -1.40 16.60
C SER A 63 -11.36 -1.31 17.54
N LYS A 64 -11.07 -1.33 18.85
CA LYS A 64 -12.09 -1.17 19.91
C LYS A 64 -12.49 0.28 20.09
N ASP A 65 -11.60 1.21 19.77
CA ASP A 65 -11.66 2.63 20.12
C ASP A 65 -11.73 3.59 18.93
N GLN A 66 -11.27 3.19 17.74
CA GLN A 66 -11.14 4.11 16.60
C GLN A 66 -11.93 3.69 15.35
N GLY A 67 -12.70 2.59 15.41
CA GLY A 67 -13.45 2.08 14.27
C GLY A 67 -12.62 1.09 13.41
N ASN A 68 -13.01 0.97 12.15
CA ASN A 68 -12.45 -0.01 11.23
C ASN A 68 -11.65 0.67 10.12
N PHE A 69 -10.59 0.00 9.68
CA PHE A 69 -9.69 0.51 8.65
C PHE A 69 -9.39 -0.56 7.60
N LEU A 70 -9.38 -0.16 6.33
CA LEU A 70 -8.88 -0.97 5.24
C LEU A 70 -7.39 -0.67 5.05
N LEU A 71 -6.56 -1.69 5.12
CA LEU A 71 -5.14 -1.62 4.84
C LEU A 71 -4.86 -2.27 3.49
N VAL A 72 -4.29 -1.50 2.58
CA VAL A 72 -3.83 -2.00 1.28
C VAL A 72 -2.37 -2.40 1.39
N LEU A 73 -2.04 -3.58 0.92
CA LEU A 73 -0.72 -4.17 1.01
C LEU A 73 0.04 -4.02 -0.33
N ASP A 74 1.35 -4.05 -0.27
CA ASP A 74 2.23 -3.93 -1.43
C ASP A 74 2.11 -5.11 -2.41
N ARG A 75 1.73 -6.28 -1.91
CA ARG A 75 1.60 -7.52 -2.67
C ARG A 75 0.43 -8.37 -2.19
N PRO A 76 -0.11 -9.26 -3.03
CA PRO A 76 -1.17 -10.17 -2.62
C PRO A 76 -0.79 -11.05 -1.43
N ILE A 77 -1.80 -11.41 -0.66
CA ILE A 77 -1.73 -12.36 0.45
C ILE A 77 -2.39 -13.68 0.05
N HIS A 78 -2.03 -14.73 0.76
CA HIS A 78 -2.67 -16.02 0.53
C HIS A 78 -4.16 -15.96 0.94
N PRO A 79 -5.10 -16.51 0.13
CA PRO A 79 -6.54 -16.39 0.38
C PRO A 79 -7.02 -17.08 1.67
N ARG A 80 -6.16 -17.84 2.32
CA ARG A 80 -6.45 -18.52 3.59
C ARG A 80 -5.63 -17.96 4.76
N SER A 81 -5.14 -16.75 4.65
CA SER A 81 -4.45 -16.09 5.76
C SER A 81 -5.35 -16.04 6.98
N LYS A 82 -4.96 -16.70 8.05
CA LYS A 82 -5.76 -16.86 9.27
C LYS A 82 -5.22 -16.07 10.45
N ASP A 83 -4.01 -15.54 10.32
CA ASP A 83 -3.34 -14.88 11.43
C ASP A 83 -2.50 -13.70 10.96
N ILE A 84 -2.45 -12.70 11.81
CA ILE A 84 -1.53 -11.57 11.70
C ILE A 84 -0.60 -11.65 12.91
N GLY A 85 0.70 -11.54 12.67
CA GLY A 85 1.67 -11.44 13.71
C GLY A 85 1.45 -10.20 14.59
N ARG A 86 2.27 -10.02 15.60
CA ARG A 86 2.15 -8.92 16.55
C ARG A 86 2.04 -7.57 15.83
N LEU A 87 0.91 -6.87 16.00
CA LEU A 87 0.70 -5.54 15.50
C LEU A 87 1.36 -4.49 16.41
N ALA A 88 2.02 -3.52 15.77
CA ALA A 88 2.44 -2.30 16.46
C ALA A 88 1.21 -1.45 16.85
N ARG A 89 1.38 -0.55 17.82
CA ARG A 89 0.32 0.38 18.23
C ARG A 89 -0.03 1.44 17.19
N TYR A 90 0.77 1.51 16.13
CA TYR A 90 0.56 2.44 15.03
C TYR A 90 0.79 1.75 13.69
N ILE A 91 0.04 2.17 12.69
CA ILE A 91 0.17 1.72 11.30
C ILE A 91 0.24 2.95 10.41
N ILE A 92 1.36 3.12 9.71
CA ILE A 92 1.63 4.29 8.88
C ILE A 92 1.89 3.81 7.44
N PRO A 93 1.09 4.27 6.44
CA PRO A 93 1.34 3.94 5.05
C PRO A 93 2.75 4.29 4.60
N GLY A 94 3.40 3.38 3.88
CA GLY A 94 4.77 3.54 3.41
C GLY A 94 5.86 3.29 4.46
N LYS A 95 5.49 3.04 5.73
CA LYS A 95 6.44 2.78 6.82
C LYS A 95 6.18 1.50 7.59
N SER A 96 4.91 1.13 7.76
CA SER A 96 4.53 -0.04 8.54
C SER A 96 4.57 -1.31 7.72
N ARG A 97 5.02 -2.38 8.36
CA ARG A 97 5.08 -3.72 7.80
C ARG A 97 4.27 -4.66 8.68
N LEU A 98 3.43 -5.46 8.05
CA LEU A 98 2.68 -6.52 8.70
C LEU A 98 3.30 -7.87 8.39
N HIS A 99 3.18 -8.80 9.33
CA HIS A 99 3.54 -10.20 9.13
C HIS A 99 2.25 -11.02 9.09
N ILE A 100 1.93 -11.57 7.93
CA ILE A 100 0.67 -12.25 7.67
C ILE A 100 0.94 -13.73 7.40
N SER A 101 0.13 -14.60 7.99
CA SER A 101 0.28 -16.03 7.78
C SER A 101 -0.08 -16.42 6.35
N ASP A 102 0.82 -17.15 5.68
CA ASP A 102 0.56 -17.81 4.40
C ASP A 102 0.03 -19.24 4.53
N GLY A 103 -0.22 -19.67 5.77
CA GLY A 103 -0.64 -21.03 6.14
C GLY A 103 0.43 -21.80 6.90
N GLU A 104 1.71 -21.54 6.69
CA GLU A 104 2.87 -22.17 7.36
C GLU A 104 3.77 -21.16 8.04
N ASN A 105 4.02 -20.04 7.38
CA ASN A 105 4.96 -19.01 7.82
C ASN A 105 4.30 -17.63 7.88
N LEU A 106 4.90 -16.73 8.68
CA LEU A 106 4.57 -15.31 8.66
C LEU A 106 5.37 -14.62 7.56
N VAL A 107 4.68 -14.03 6.59
CA VAL A 107 5.26 -13.33 5.44
C VAL A 107 5.14 -11.83 5.61
N PRO A 108 6.20 -11.05 5.39
CA PRO A 108 6.13 -9.60 5.50
C PRO A 108 5.36 -8.98 4.33
N ARG A 109 4.52 -7.98 4.64
CA ARG A 109 3.80 -7.14 3.67
C ARG A 109 3.85 -5.70 4.12
N ASP A 110 4.24 -4.82 3.21
CA ASP A 110 4.26 -3.40 3.49
C ASP A 110 2.85 -2.81 3.33
N VAL A 111 2.46 -1.95 4.25
CA VAL A 111 1.19 -1.21 4.15
C VAL A 111 1.43 0.00 3.26
N ILE A 112 0.76 0.08 2.12
CA ILE A 112 0.92 1.18 1.15
C ILE A 112 -0.18 2.22 1.22
N ALA A 113 -1.34 1.87 1.76
CA ALA A 113 -2.44 2.79 2.00
C ALA A 113 -3.30 2.35 3.18
N VAL A 114 -3.91 3.32 3.84
CA VAL A 114 -4.87 3.10 4.93
C VAL A 114 -6.09 3.96 4.67
N TYR A 115 -7.27 3.35 4.74
CA TYR A 115 -8.56 4.02 4.56
C TYR A 115 -9.47 3.77 5.75
N ARG A 116 -10.17 4.82 6.17
CA ARG A 116 -11.19 4.72 7.22
C ARG A 116 -12.50 4.18 6.64
N LEU A 117 -13.11 3.22 7.31
CA LEU A 117 -14.44 2.70 6.98
C LEU A 117 -15.49 3.40 7.85
N ARG A 118 -16.61 3.80 7.23
CA ARG A 118 -17.65 4.57 7.90
C ARG A 118 -18.49 3.72 8.87
N ASP A 119 -19.00 2.60 8.35
CA ASP A 119 -19.88 1.71 9.09
C ASP A 119 -19.86 0.28 8.52
N ARG A 120 -20.62 -0.60 9.13
CA ARG A 120 -20.68 -2.01 8.75
C ARG A 120 -21.31 -2.25 7.37
N ALA A 121 -22.29 -1.45 6.98
CA ALA A 121 -22.92 -1.53 5.67
C ALA A 121 -21.95 -1.11 4.57
N HIS A 122 -21.19 -0.04 4.79
CA HIS A 122 -20.14 0.43 3.90
C HIS A 122 -19.01 -0.62 3.76
N GLU A 123 -18.55 -1.20 4.85
CA GLU A 123 -17.57 -2.29 4.86
C GLU A 123 -18.04 -3.47 4.02
N LYS A 124 -19.29 -3.91 4.22
CA LYS A 124 -19.87 -5.05 3.49
C LYS A 124 -19.97 -4.79 1.99
N ALA A 125 -20.44 -3.60 1.59
CA ALA A 125 -20.54 -3.20 0.20
C ALA A 125 -19.16 -3.11 -0.47
N MET A 126 -18.19 -2.57 0.23
CA MET A 126 -16.81 -2.45 -0.23
C MET A 126 -16.16 -3.83 -0.45
N ILE A 127 -16.30 -4.76 0.49
CA ILE A 127 -15.76 -6.12 0.36
C ILE A 127 -16.37 -6.83 -0.85
N LYS A 128 -17.68 -6.69 -1.06
CA LYS A 128 -18.36 -7.25 -2.21
C LYS A 128 -17.82 -6.71 -3.52
N PHE A 129 -17.59 -5.41 -3.60
CA PHE A 129 -17.00 -4.75 -4.76
C PHE A 129 -15.56 -5.22 -5.02
N LEU A 130 -14.72 -5.23 -4.01
CA LEU A 130 -13.32 -5.62 -4.12
C LEU A 130 -13.17 -7.07 -4.60
N ARG A 131 -13.95 -7.98 -4.05
CA ARG A 131 -13.91 -9.41 -4.45
C ARG A 131 -14.43 -9.67 -5.85
N ALA A 132 -15.30 -8.81 -6.37
CA ALA A 132 -15.78 -8.89 -7.74
C ALA A 132 -14.75 -8.35 -8.75
N ASN A 133 -13.80 -7.53 -8.31
CA ASN A 133 -12.78 -6.88 -9.14
C ASN A 133 -11.35 -7.33 -8.81
N ASP A 134 -11.21 -8.46 -8.13
CA ASP A 134 -9.94 -9.03 -7.69
C ASP A 134 -9.23 -9.87 -8.80
#